data_434f94af9de305d4109b51f8b417da25
#
_entry.id   434f94af9de305d4109b51f8b417da25
#
_cell.length_a   1.000
_cell.length_b   1.000
_cell.length_c   1.000
_cell.angle_alpha   90.00
_cell.angle_beta   90.00
_cell.angle_gamma   90.00
#
_symmetry.space_group_name_H-M   'P 1'
#
loop_
_entity.id
_entity.type
_entity.pdbx_description
1 polymer ?
#
loop_
_entity_poly.entity_id
_entity_poly.type
_entity_poly.pdbx_seq_one_letter_code
_entity_poly.pdbx_strand_id
1 'polypeptide(L)'
;MALSKIDVANMLTGVTPVANGGTALSSGFTNGKVIKVGYGQSTASTTLGQSYSSIINVNFTPLASDSTLHLHGSLQMYLNGNASYNSIVTARFLDDTASSTIQEAFDTYQGYGSSSTASRGNLFCPMFAVYASWGTSARDLKIDAKRPEAQGDGVINQYAGFSTFFIYEVAA
;
A
#
# COMPACT_ATOMS: atom_id res chain seq x y z
N MET A 1 31.82 42.69 -23.34
CA MET A 1 30.81 42.82 -22.27
C MET A 1 30.65 41.48 -21.59
N ALA A 2 31.06 41.35 -20.35
CA ALA A 2 30.81 40.13 -19.58
C ALA A 2 29.31 40.08 -19.23
N LEU A 3 28.63 39.03 -19.61
CA LEU A 3 27.29 38.76 -19.14
C LEU A 3 27.36 38.54 -17.61
N SER A 4 26.84 39.48 -16.86
CA SER A 4 26.68 39.30 -15.41
C SER A 4 25.83 38.07 -15.16
N LYS A 5 26.22 37.22 -14.24
CA LYS A 5 25.43 36.07 -13.78
C LYS A 5 24.07 36.60 -13.33
N ILE A 6 23.01 36.13 -13.95
CA ILE A 6 21.66 36.39 -13.47
C ILE A 6 21.45 35.55 -12.20
N ASP A 7 21.30 36.23 -11.07
CA ASP A 7 20.95 35.55 -9.83
C ASP A 7 19.44 35.20 -9.85
N VAL A 8 19.15 33.99 -10.25
CA VAL A 8 17.78 33.49 -10.40
C VAL A 8 17.02 33.51 -9.06
N ALA A 9 17.71 33.39 -7.94
CA ALA A 9 17.08 33.40 -6.63
C ALA A 9 16.46 34.76 -6.25
N ASN A 10 17.06 35.85 -6.77
CA ASN A 10 16.62 37.22 -6.46
C ASN A 10 15.83 37.91 -7.60
N MET A 11 15.80 37.33 -8.80
CA MET A 11 15.18 37.96 -9.96
C MET A 11 13.84 37.35 -10.37
N LEU A 12 13.48 36.17 -9.88
CA LEU A 12 12.22 35.53 -10.19
C LEU A 12 11.26 35.71 -9.01
N THR A 13 10.53 36.79 -9.02
CA THR A 13 9.37 37.00 -8.14
C THR A 13 8.09 36.68 -8.92
N GLY A 14 7.31 35.71 -8.43
CA GLY A 14 6.05 35.29 -9.07
C GLY A 14 6.19 34.04 -9.94
N VAL A 15 5.23 33.83 -10.82
CA VAL A 15 5.13 32.66 -11.69
C VAL A 15 6.02 32.83 -12.91
N THR A 16 6.99 31.91 -13.11
CA THR A 16 7.74 31.86 -14.36
C THR A 16 6.80 31.34 -15.47
N PRO A 17 6.60 32.11 -16.58
CA PRO A 17 5.76 31.64 -17.68
C PRO A 17 6.26 30.33 -18.29
N VAL A 18 5.34 29.47 -18.72
CA VAL A 18 5.66 28.19 -19.37
C VAL A 18 6.57 28.35 -20.56
N ALA A 19 6.42 29.43 -21.35
CA ALA A 19 7.29 29.77 -22.47
C ALA A 19 8.77 29.95 -22.11
N ASN A 20 9.06 30.25 -20.84
CA ASN A 20 10.40 30.41 -20.28
C ASN A 20 10.87 29.21 -19.45
N GLY A 21 10.23 28.05 -19.62
CA GLY A 21 10.53 26.84 -18.87
C GLY A 21 9.92 26.76 -17.47
N GLY A 22 9.04 27.68 -17.12
CA GLY A 22 8.29 27.63 -15.87
C GLY A 22 7.12 26.64 -15.94
N THR A 23 6.69 26.18 -14.77
CA THR A 23 5.53 25.27 -14.64
C THR A 23 4.19 26.01 -14.61
N ALA A 24 4.20 27.35 -14.70
CA ALA A 24 3.04 28.25 -14.49
C ALA A 24 2.40 28.15 -13.09
N LEU A 25 3.09 27.56 -12.12
CA LEU A 25 2.59 27.39 -10.76
C LEU A 25 3.22 28.42 -9.83
N SER A 26 2.41 29.17 -9.11
CA SER A 26 2.86 30.20 -8.15
C SER A 26 3.43 29.62 -6.85
N SER A 27 3.10 28.38 -6.53
CA SER A 27 3.45 27.73 -5.25
C SER A 27 3.86 26.26 -5.39
N GLY A 28 4.27 25.83 -6.58
CA GLY A 28 4.49 24.40 -6.87
C GLY A 28 3.18 23.64 -7.05
N PHE A 29 3.26 22.33 -7.05
CA PHE A 29 2.05 21.50 -7.07
C PHE A 29 1.42 21.52 -5.67
N THR A 30 0.32 22.22 -5.49
CA THR A 30 -0.33 22.32 -4.17
C THR A 30 -1.36 21.23 -3.96
N ASN A 31 -2.21 20.94 -4.95
CA ASN A 31 -3.25 19.93 -4.81
C ASN A 31 -2.92 18.67 -5.59
N GLY A 32 -3.11 17.53 -4.97
CA GLY A 32 -2.83 16.23 -5.57
C GLY A 32 -1.34 15.87 -5.69
N LYS A 33 -0.44 16.68 -5.13
CA LYS A 33 1.00 16.38 -5.10
C LYS A 33 1.30 15.31 -4.07
N VAL A 34 2.06 14.29 -4.47
CA VAL A 34 2.66 13.36 -3.51
C VAL A 34 3.77 14.10 -2.77
N ILE A 35 3.60 14.30 -1.46
CA ILE A 35 4.54 15.02 -0.60
C ILE A 35 5.40 14.10 0.25
N LYS A 36 4.97 12.85 0.45
CA LYS A 36 5.74 11.84 1.17
C LYS A 36 5.39 10.43 0.67
N VAL A 37 6.36 9.54 0.72
CA VAL A 37 6.18 8.12 0.43
C VAL A 37 6.67 7.29 1.61
N GLY A 38 5.85 6.34 2.07
CA GLY A 38 6.21 5.25 2.96
C GLY A 38 6.33 3.95 2.17
N TYR A 39 7.21 3.06 2.60
CA TYR A 39 7.42 1.77 1.96
C TYR A 39 7.69 0.69 3.00
N GLY A 40 7.07 -0.47 2.82
CA GLY A 40 7.35 -1.69 3.54
C GLY A 40 7.37 -2.90 2.60
N GLN A 41 8.18 -3.88 2.94
CA GLN A 41 8.28 -5.14 2.22
C GLN A 41 8.37 -6.28 3.22
N SER A 42 7.79 -7.42 2.87
CA SER A 42 7.98 -8.69 3.59
C SER A 42 8.35 -9.79 2.61
N THR A 43 9.36 -10.57 2.98
CA THR A 43 9.76 -11.81 2.30
C THR A 43 9.55 -13.02 3.20
N ALA A 44 9.09 -12.79 4.44
CA ALA A 44 8.87 -13.87 5.39
C ALA A 44 7.69 -14.75 4.95
N SER A 45 7.93 -16.04 4.83
CA SER A 45 6.86 -17.02 4.58
C SER A 45 5.98 -17.13 5.83
N THR A 46 4.69 -16.84 5.68
CA THR A 46 3.73 -16.84 6.80
C THR A 46 2.54 -17.73 6.47
N THR A 47 2.40 -18.82 7.22
CA THR A 47 1.19 -19.66 7.17
C THR A 47 0.05 -18.97 7.92
N LEU A 48 -1.08 -18.81 7.26
CA LEU A 48 -2.23 -18.10 7.81
C LEU A 48 -3.14 -19.02 8.62
N GLY A 49 -3.57 -18.50 9.77
CA GLY A 49 -4.65 -19.06 10.57
C GLY A 49 -6.00 -18.35 10.33
N GLN A 50 -7.00 -18.67 11.15
CA GLN A 50 -8.31 -18.04 11.12
C GLN A 50 -8.32 -16.61 11.72
N SER A 51 -7.31 -16.28 12.51
CA SER A 51 -7.09 -14.92 13.03
C SER A 51 -6.16 -14.14 12.12
N TYR A 52 -6.29 -12.82 12.10
CA TYR A 52 -5.39 -11.95 11.35
C TYR A 52 -3.95 -12.07 11.87
N SER A 53 -3.02 -12.21 10.94
CA SER A 53 -1.57 -12.14 11.15
C SER A 53 -1.04 -10.90 10.46
N SER A 54 -0.15 -10.16 11.12
CA SER A 54 0.52 -9.01 10.51
C SER A 54 1.56 -9.46 9.50
N ILE A 55 1.47 -8.95 8.28
CA ILE A 55 2.35 -9.31 7.17
C ILE A 55 3.38 -8.21 6.92
N ILE A 56 2.94 -6.96 6.88
CA ILE A 56 3.79 -5.79 6.68
C ILE A 56 3.36 -4.71 7.67
N ASN A 57 4.33 -4.08 8.32
CA ASN A 57 4.12 -2.91 9.17
C ASN A 57 4.97 -1.75 8.66
N VAL A 58 4.38 -0.56 8.55
CA VAL A 58 5.05 0.69 8.18
C VAL A 58 4.70 1.75 9.21
N ASN A 59 5.70 2.24 9.94
CA ASN A 59 5.52 3.42 10.78
C ASN A 59 5.52 4.66 9.88
N PHE A 60 4.43 5.39 9.87
CA PHE A 60 4.22 6.53 9.00
C PHE A 60 3.78 7.77 9.78
N THR A 61 4.47 8.89 9.56
CA THR A 61 4.14 10.21 10.12
C THR A 61 3.79 11.13 8.97
N PRO A 62 2.54 11.57 8.80
CA PRO A 62 2.18 12.53 7.76
C PRO A 62 2.91 13.87 7.93
N LEU A 63 3.14 14.56 6.83
CA LEU A 63 3.71 15.90 6.79
C LEU A 63 2.64 16.99 6.95
N ALA A 64 1.41 16.72 6.51
CA ALA A 64 0.30 17.65 6.60
C ALA A 64 -0.91 17.00 7.29
N SER A 65 -1.67 17.83 8.04
CA SER A 65 -2.82 17.35 8.81
C SER A 65 -4.10 17.17 7.97
N ASP A 66 -4.13 17.77 6.79
CA ASP A 66 -5.25 17.80 5.85
C ASP A 66 -4.99 16.96 4.58
N SER A 67 -3.86 16.29 4.51
CA SER A 67 -3.51 15.40 3.39
C SER A 67 -4.38 14.14 3.35
N THR A 68 -4.35 13.45 2.24
CA THR A 68 -4.91 12.11 2.08
C THR A 68 -3.80 11.09 1.88
N LEU A 69 -3.99 9.88 2.40
CA LEU A 69 -3.07 8.77 2.24
C LEU A 69 -3.65 7.77 1.24
N HIS A 70 -2.91 7.51 0.17
CA HIS A 70 -3.22 6.47 -0.79
C HIS A 70 -2.39 5.24 -0.45
N LEU A 71 -3.07 4.18 -0.05
CA LEU A 71 -2.47 2.92 0.39
C LEU A 71 -2.51 1.92 -0.76
N HIS A 72 -1.34 1.42 -1.15
CA HIS A 72 -1.21 0.42 -2.20
C HIS A 72 -0.48 -0.80 -1.65
N GLY A 73 -1.14 -1.93 -1.62
CA GLY A 73 -0.57 -3.20 -1.20
C GLY A 73 -0.54 -4.22 -2.33
N SER A 74 0.42 -5.11 -2.28
CA SER A 74 0.43 -6.32 -3.09
C SER A 74 0.91 -7.48 -2.23
N LEU A 75 0.05 -8.46 -2.00
CA LEU A 75 0.40 -9.68 -1.29
C LEU A 75 0.61 -10.83 -2.29
N GLN A 76 1.78 -11.46 -2.22
CA GLN A 76 2.01 -12.72 -2.90
C GLN A 76 1.50 -13.85 -2.01
N MET A 77 0.57 -14.64 -2.53
CA MET A 77 -0.13 -15.68 -1.80
C MET A 77 0.05 -17.02 -2.51
N TYR A 78 0.23 -18.07 -1.73
CA TYR A 78 0.07 -19.44 -2.18
C TYR A 78 -1.20 -20.01 -1.55
N LEU A 79 -2.11 -20.46 -2.39
CA LEU A 79 -3.36 -21.09 -1.98
C LEU A 79 -3.36 -22.55 -2.42
N ASN A 80 -3.88 -23.41 -1.56
CA ASN A 80 -4.00 -24.84 -1.80
C ASN A 80 -5.40 -25.31 -1.40
N GLY A 81 -6.30 -25.35 -2.37
CA GLY A 81 -7.62 -25.95 -2.24
C GLY A 81 -7.59 -27.43 -2.64
N ASN A 82 -8.56 -28.20 -2.23
CA ASN A 82 -8.74 -29.59 -2.67
C ASN A 82 -10.19 -29.82 -3.19
N ALA A 83 -10.48 -31.06 -3.54
CA ALA A 83 -11.80 -31.42 -4.10
C ALA A 83 -13.00 -31.18 -3.14
N SER A 84 -12.74 -30.94 -1.87
CA SER A 84 -13.79 -30.80 -0.86
C SER A 84 -13.97 -29.37 -0.37
N TYR A 85 -12.99 -28.47 -0.60
CA TYR A 85 -13.04 -27.08 -0.10
C TYR A 85 -12.19 -26.11 -0.91
N ASN A 86 -12.60 -24.87 -0.86
CA ASN A 86 -11.88 -23.75 -1.41
C ASN A 86 -10.83 -23.25 -0.42
N SER A 87 -9.80 -22.60 -0.93
CA SER A 87 -8.88 -21.82 -0.11
C SER A 87 -9.15 -20.33 -0.34
N ILE A 88 -9.40 -19.61 0.74
CA ILE A 88 -9.66 -18.17 0.71
C ILE A 88 -8.67 -17.50 1.64
N VAL A 89 -8.11 -16.39 1.20
CA VAL A 89 -7.35 -15.47 2.04
C VAL A 89 -8.02 -14.12 2.00
N THR A 90 -8.30 -13.58 3.18
CA THR A 90 -8.82 -12.23 3.37
C THR A 90 -7.71 -11.35 3.91
N ALA A 91 -7.47 -10.23 3.27
CA ALA A 91 -6.51 -9.22 3.71
C ALA A 91 -7.22 -7.90 4.05
N ARG A 92 -6.52 -7.06 4.82
CA ARG A 92 -7.00 -5.72 5.19
C ARG A 92 -5.85 -4.74 5.35
N PHE A 93 -6.17 -3.44 5.22
CA PHE A 93 -5.36 -2.35 5.78
C PHE A 93 -5.86 -2.02 7.18
N LEU A 94 -4.95 -1.87 8.12
CA LEU A 94 -5.20 -1.56 9.52
C LEU A 94 -4.36 -0.36 9.96
N ASP A 95 -4.98 0.59 10.66
CA ASP A 95 -4.28 1.53 11.53
C ASP A 95 -4.17 0.90 12.91
N ASP A 96 -3.01 0.30 13.20
CA ASP A 96 -2.79 -0.45 14.45
C ASP A 96 -2.76 0.48 15.67
N THR A 97 -2.22 1.69 15.51
CA THR A 97 -2.18 2.69 16.58
C THR A 97 -3.59 3.10 17.01
N ALA A 98 -4.51 3.26 16.07
CA ALA A 98 -5.90 3.58 16.36
C ALA A 98 -6.77 2.33 16.57
N SER A 99 -6.23 1.12 16.39
CA SER A 99 -6.97 -0.15 16.39
C SER A 99 -8.17 -0.13 15.44
N SER A 100 -8.02 0.52 14.29
CA SER A 100 -9.09 0.78 13.31
C SER A 100 -8.78 0.14 11.97
N THR A 101 -9.70 -0.68 11.45
CA THR A 101 -9.63 -1.20 10.09
C THR A 101 -9.93 -0.08 9.10
N ILE A 102 -8.97 0.20 8.20
CA ILE A 102 -9.11 1.21 7.14
C ILE A 102 -9.96 0.65 6.00
N GLN A 103 -9.61 -0.54 5.54
CA GLN A 103 -10.32 -1.27 4.49
C GLN A 103 -10.13 -2.76 4.70
N GLU A 104 -11.22 -3.51 4.65
CA GLU A 104 -11.24 -4.97 4.79
C GLU A 104 -11.79 -5.60 3.49
N ALA A 105 -11.72 -6.94 3.44
CA ALA A 105 -12.27 -7.77 2.39
C ALA A 105 -11.56 -7.66 1.03
N PHE A 106 -10.23 -7.62 1.06
CA PHE A 106 -9.45 -7.98 -0.12
C PHE A 106 -9.35 -9.51 -0.19
N ASP A 107 -10.36 -10.14 -0.77
CA ASP A 107 -10.45 -11.59 -0.82
C ASP A 107 -9.76 -12.14 -2.06
N THR A 108 -8.93 -13.15 -1.85
CA THR A 108 -8.32 -13.92 -2.92
C THR A 108 -8.78 -15.37 -2.79
N TYR A 109 -9.27 -15.92 -3.88
CA TYR A 109 -9.99 -17.17 -3.91
C TYR A 109 -9.33 -18.17 -4.86
N GLN A 110 -9.15 -19.39 -4.39
CA GLN A 110 -8.76 -20.54 -5.19
C GLN A 110 -9.87 -21.59 -5.13
N GLY A 111 -10.57 -21.78 -6.22
CA GLY A 111 -11.62 -22.79 -6.33
C GLY A 111 -11.08 -24.21 -6.21
N TYR A 112 -11.93 -25.14 -5.84
CA TYR A 112 -11.60 -26.55 -5.88
C TYR A 112 -11.78 -27.14 -7.28
N GLY A 113 -10.91 -28.09 -7.62
CA GLY A 113 -11.09 -28.87 -8.83
C GLY A 113 -12.11 -30.01 -8.62
N SER A 114 -12.72 -30.48 -9.72
CA SER A 114 -13.72 -31.57 -9.70
C SER A 114 -13.16 -32.97 -9.43
N SER A 115 -11.88 -33.06 -9.10
CA SER A 115 -11.19 -34.34 -8.86
C SER A 115 -10.39 -34.28 -7.56
N SER A 116 -9.93 -35.43 -7.08
CA SER A 116 -9.07 -35.59 -5.90
C SER A 116 -7.72 -34.86 -5.99
N THR A 117 -7.49 -34.11 -7.05
CA THR A 117 -6.26 -33.35 -7.27
C THR A 117 -6.37 -31.98 -6.61
N ALA A 118 -5.46 -31.66 -5.73
CA ALA A 118 -5.35 -30.35 -5.09
C ALA A 118 -5.15 -29.26 -6.16
N SER A 119 -5.97 -28.23 -6.10
CA SER A 119 -5.77 -27.02 -6.91
C SER A 119 -4.80 -26.10 -6.16
N ARG A 120 -3.67 -25.79 -6.76
CA ARG A 120 -2.60 -24.97 -6.16
C ARG A 120 -2.28 -23.81 -7.06
N GLY A 121 -2.03 -22.65 -6.46
CA GLY A 121 -1.65 -21.48 -7.23
C GLY A 121 -0.91 -20.43 -6.42
N ASN A 122 0.07 -19.79 -7.08
CA ASN A 122 0.64 -18.53 -6.61
C ASN A 122 -0.19 -17.41 -7.21
N LEU A 123 -0.76 -16.58 -6.37
CA LEU A 123 -1.63 -15.47 -6.72
C LEU A 123 -1.08 -14.18 -6.13
N PHE A 124 -1.42 -13.07 -6.76
CA PHE A 124 -1.19 -11.75 -6.21
C PHE A 124 -2.54 -11.12 -5.86
N CYS A 125 -2.62 -10.57 -4.65
CA CYS A 125 -3.75 -9.77 -4.21
C CYS A 125 -3.35 -8.29 -4.25
N PRO A 126 -3.74 -7.54 -5.28
CA PRO A 126 -3.60 -6.09 -5.28
C PRO A 126 -4.60 -5.48 -4.32
N MET A 127 -4.15 -4.51 -3.52
CA MET A 127 -4.93 -3.82 -2.51
C MET A 127 -4.81 -2.32 -2.70
N PHE A 128 -5.91 -1.62 -2.56
CA PHE A 128 -5.94 -0.16 -2.64
C PHE A 128 -6.94 0.40 -1.65
N ALA A 129 -6.57 1.47 -0.95
CA ALA A 129 -7.48 2.26 -0.12
C ALA A 129 -7.06 3.73 -0.09
N VAL A 130 -8.02 4.59 0.22
CA VAL A 130 -7.77 6.01 0.52
C VAL A 130 -8.15 6.26 1.96
N TYR A 131 -7.28 6.91 2.70
CA TYR A 131 -7.44 7.17 4.12
C TYR A 131 -7.13 8.64 4.42
N ALA A 132 -8.01 9.31 5.15
CA ALA A 132 -7.77 10.68 5.55
C ALA A 132 -6.62 10.76 6.55
N SER A 133 -5.80 11.80 6.45
CA SER A 133 -4.75 12.05 7.44
C SER A 133 -5.37 12.28 8.83
N TRP A 134 -4.67 11.81 9.85
CA TRP A 134 -5.06 11.95 11.25
C TRP A 134 -4.29 13.06 11.98
N GLY A 135 -3.62 13.92 11.26
CA GLY A 135 -2.65 14.87 11.79
C GLY A 135 -1.21 14.44 11.52
N THR A 136 -0.26 14.98 12.26
CA THR A 136 1.19 14.78 12.03
C THR A 136 1.85 13.84 13.05
N SER A 137 1.07 13.05 13.78
CA SER A 137 1.62 12.05 14.70
C SER A 137 1.99 10.75 13.95
N ALA A 138 3.01 10.05 14.44
CA ALA A 138 3.37 8.75 13.90
C ALA A 138 2.30 7.70 14.21
N ARG A 139 1.99 6.85 13.24
CA ARG A 139 1.13 5.67 13.40
C ARG A 139 1.70 4.46 12.68
N ASP A 140 1.38 3.29 13.18
CA ASP A 140 1.70 2.02 12.56
C ASP A 140 0.56 1.61 11.64
N LEU A 141 0.84 1.62 10.32
CA LEU A 141 -0.08 1.13 9.30
C LEU A 141 0.35 -0.27 8.87
N LYS A 142 -0.61 -1.19 8.82
CA LYS A 142 -0.34 -2.60 8.57
C LYS A 142 -1.13 -3.14 7.39
N ILE A 143 -0.56 -4.15 6.75
CA ILE A 143 -1.31 -5.14 6.00
C ILE A 143 -1.37 -6.40 6.85
N ASP A 144 -2.59 -6.80 7.20
CA ASP A 144 -2.88 -8.05 7.88
C ASP A 144 -3.58 -9.00 6.91
N ALA A 145 -3.39 -10.30 7.12
CA ALA A 145 -4.10 -11.33 6.38
C ALA A 145 -4.53 -12.48 7.29
N LYS A 146 -5.62 -13.14 6.92
CA LYS A 146 -6.12 -14.36 7.56
C LYS A 146 -6.66 -15.34 6.53
N ARG A 147 -6.80 -16.57 6.92
CA ARG A 147 -7.59 -17.59 6.24
C ARG A 147 -8.92 -17.74 7.00
N PRO A 148 -10.05 -17.22 6.49
CA PRO A 148 -11.31 -17.19 7.24
C PRO A 148 -11.87 -18.59 7.52
N GLU A 149 -11.53 -19.57 6.67
CA GLU A 149 -12.01 -20.95 6.81
C GLU A 149 -10.94 -21.85 7.44
N ALA A 150 -11.39 -22.88 8.16
CA ALA A 150 -10.49 -23.83 8.81
C ALA A 150 -9.80 -24.81 7.83
N GLN A 151 -10.27 -24.86 6.58
CA GLN A 151 -9.84 -25.82 5.56
C GLN A 151 -9.05 -25.14 4.45
N GLY A 152 -8.15 -25.89 3.83
CA GLY A 152 -7.20 -25.38 2.83
C GLY A 152 -5.95 -24.78 3.46
N ASP A 153 -5.00 -24.40 2.63
CA ASP A 153 -3.78 -23.71 3.05
C ASP A 153 -3.73 -22.32 2.43
N GLY A 154 -3.34 -21.34 3.22
CA GLY A 154 -3.00 -20.00 2.78
C GLY A 154 -1.63 -19.63 3.34
N VAL A 155 -0.67 -19.35 2.47
CA VAL A 155 0.69 -18.97 2.85
C VAL A 155 1.07 -17.71 2.11
N ILE A 156 1.52 -16.70 2.85
CA ILE A 156 2.07 -15.47 2.28
C ILE A 156 3.56 -15.67 1.99
N ASN A 157 4.04 -15.15 0.86
CA ASN A 157 5.45 -15.16 0.45
C ASN A 157 6.09 -16.56 0.39
N GLN A 158 5.33 -17.57 -0.01
CA GLN A 158 5.90 -18.88 -0.24
C GLN A 158 6.82 -18.88 -1.49
N TYR A 159 7.82 -19.76 -1.51
CA TYR A 159 8.77 -19.92 -2.62
C TYR A 159 9.53 -18.64 -3.00
N ALA A 160 10.12 -17.97 -2.01
CA ALA A 160 10.88 -16.73 -2.17
C ALA A 160 10.06 -15.57 -2.79
N GLY A 161 8.75 -15.60 -2.59
CA GLY A 161 7.87 -14.48 -2.93
C GLY A 161 8.11 -13.26 -2.05
N PHE A 162 7.55 -12.14 -2.45
CA PHE A 162 7.56 -10.93 -1.64
C PHE A 162 6.24 -10.18 -1.74
N SER A 163 5.90 -9.51 -0.66
CA SER A 163 4.75 -8.61 -0.57
C SER A 163 5.21 -7.19 -0.30
N THR A 164 4.50 -6.21 -0.81
CA THR A 164 4.85 -4.79 -0.72
C THR A 164 3.71 -3.96 -0.20
N PHE A 165 4.05 -2.86 0.48
CA PHE A 165 3.13 -1.86 0.95
C PHE A 165 3.70 -0.46 0.70
N PHE A 166 3.01 0.35 -0.10
CA PHE A 166 3.31 1.75 -0.35
C PHE A 166 2.24 2.64 0.25
N ILE A 167 2.68 3.75 0.82
CA ILE A 167 1.83 4.81 1.36
C ILE A 167 2.24 6.09 0.66
N TYR A 168 1.34 6.69 -0.11
CA TYR A 168 1.57 7.97 -0.75
C TYR A 168 0.74 9.03 -0.01
N GLU A 169 1.41 9.99 0.59
CA GLU A 169 0.75 11.17 1.15
C GLU A 169 0.56 12.20 0.06
N VAL A 170 -0.68 12.58 -0.15
CA VAL A 170 -1.13 13.51 -1.18
C VAL A 170 -1.64 14.78 -0.51
N ALA A 171 -1.07 15.92 -0.86
CA ALA A 171 -1.52 17.23 -0.36
C ALA A 171 -2.95 17.51 -0.81
N ALA A 172 -3.73 18.15 0.09
CA ALA A 172 -5.08 18.63 -0.19
C ALA A 172 -5.11 19.78 -1.20
#